data_22560c1731425d0e34331d04f2c66fc1
#
_entry.id   22560c1731425d0e34331d04f2c66fc1
#
_cell.length_a   1.000
_cell.length_b   1.000
_cell.length_c   1.000
_cell.angle_alpha   90.00
_cell.angle_beta   90.00
_cell.angle_gamma   90.00
#
_symmetry.space_group_name_H-M   'P 1'
#
loop_
_entity.id
_entity.type
_entity.pdbx_description
1 polymer ?
#
loop_
_entity_poly.entity_id
_entity_poly.type
_entity_poly.pdbx_seq_one_letter_code
_entity_poly.pdbx_strand_id
1 'polypeptide(L)'
;MDQEFKVKLFGPFSITYPIQMYHSAHGPVMKDNNKAYALRFVGMNDVNHSTAWLKMNKSKNIDEWLDALRMEQLASLNLVYADKEDNIFYVHNVKSPVRDPNYNWMQVVPGNKSELIWNNFHPFESVPQILNPSSGYIFSTNQNP
;
A
#
# COMPACT_ATOMS: atom_id res chain seq x y z
N MET A 1 -14.13 -15.37 -12.42
CA MET A 1 -15.23 -14.38 -12.40
C MET A 1 -15.25 -13.74 -13.78
N ASP A 2 -16.36 -13.87 -14.49
CA ASP A 2 -16.53 -13.27 -15.80
C ASP A 2 -17.11 -11.86 -15.61
N GLN A 3 -16.49 -10.89 -16.23
CA GLN A 3 -16.93 -9.50 -16.22
C GLN A 3 -17.08 -8.99 -17.65
N GLU A 4 -18.05 -8.12 -17.87
CA GLU A 4 -18.28 -7.49 -19.16
C GLU A 4 -17.85 -6.02 -19.11
N PHE A 5 -16.98 -5.64 -20.04
CA PHE A 5 -16.60 -4.26 -20.24
C PHE A 5 -17.34 -3.69 -21.45
N LYS A 6 -18.17 -2.68 -21.20
CA LYS A 6 -18.87 -1.97 -22.24
C LYS A 6 -18.07 -0.74 -22.65
N VAL A 7 -17.50 -0.76 -23.84
CA VAL A 7 -16.77 0.36 -24.42
C VAL A 7 -17.71 1.15 -25.34
N LYS A 8 -17.94 2.42 -25.02
CA LYS A 8 -18.70 3.33 -25.87
C LYS A 8 -17.82 3.77 -27.03
N LEU A 9 -18.29 3.59 -28.25
CA LEU A 9 -17.58 4.01 -29.48
C LEU A 9 -17.97 5.44 -29.86
N PHE A 10 -19.19 5.63 -30.38
CA PHE A 10 -19.73 6.94 -30.71
C PHE A 10 -21.27 6.91 -30.68
N GLY A 11 -21.89 8.00 -30.28
CA GLY A 11 -23.35 8.08 -30.16
C GLY A 11 -23.94 6.96 -29.27
N PRO A 12 -24.94 6.20 -29.75
CA PRO A 12 -25.51 5.08 -29.01
C PRO A 12 -24.73 3.77 -29.13
N PHE A 13 -23.70 3.71 -29.97
CA PHE A 13 -22.98 2.48 -30.27
C PHE A 13 -21.96 2.14 -29.18
N SER A 14 -21.97 0.87 -28.75
CA SER A 14 -21.02 0.31 -27.79
C SER A 14 -20.71 -1.13 -28.14
N ILE A 15 -19.51 -1.57 -27.79
CA ILE A 15 -19.07 -2.96 -27.89
C ILE A 15 -18.87 -3.50 -26.49
N THR A 16 -19.35 -4.72 -26.24
CA THR A 16 -19.15 -5.43 -24.98
C THR A 16 -18.08 -6.47 -25.15
N TYR A 17 -17.04 -6.38 -24.33
CA TYR A 17 -15.95 -7.37 -24.27
C TYR A 17 -16.08 -8.21 -23.00
N PRO A 18 -16.24 -9.53 -23.09
CA PRO A 18 -16.13 -10.40 -21.94
C PRO A 18 -14.66 -10.46 -21.50
N ILE A 19 -14.39 -10.21 -20.24
CA ILE A 19 -13.06 -10.36 -19.65
C ILE A 19 -13.14 -11.39 -18.54
N GLN A 20 -12.31 -12.43 -18.64
CA GLN A 20 -12.18 -13.42 -17.61
C GLN A 20 -11.14 -12.96 -16.59
N MET A 21 -11.58 -12.62 -15.36
CA MET A 21 -10.72 -12.23 -14.26
C MET A 21 -10.41 -13.43 -13.38
N TYR A 22 -9.12 -13.63 -13.11
CA TYR A 22 -8.64 -14.69 -12.23
C TYR A 22 -8.20 -14.11 -10.90
N HIS A 23 -8.45 -14.82 -9.83
CA HIS A 23 -8.06 -14.44 -8.49
C HIS A 23 -7.51 -15.65 -7.73
N SER A 24 -6.50 -15.43 -6.90
CA SER A 24 -5.92 -16.43 -6.00
C SER A 24 -5.94 -15.92 -4.56
N ALA A 25 -5.48 -16.74 -3.61
CA ALA A 25 -5.27 -16.32 -2.23
C ALA A 25 -4.24 -15.18 -2.09
N HIS A 26 -3.33 -15.02 -3.06
CA HIS A 26 -2.34 -13.94 -3.09
C HIS A 26 -2.92 -12.63 -3.66
N GLY A 27 -3.96 -12.69 -4.47
CA GLY A 27 -4.57 -11.53 -5.12
C GLY A 27 -4.99 -11.80 -6.55
N PRO A 28 -5.27 -10.74 -7.35
CA PRO A 28 -5.61 -10.85 -8.75
C PRO A 28 -4.49 -11.52 -9.55
N VAL A 29 -4.90 -12.31 -10.54
CA VAL A 29 -3.97 -13.13 -11.34
C VAL A 29 -3.97 -12.66 -12.78
N MET A 30 -2.80 -12.37 -13.30
CA MET A 30 -2.54 -12.13 -14.72
C MET A 30 -1.94 -13.37 -15.35
N LYS A 31 -2.42 -13.72 -16.55
CA LYS A 31 -1.87 -14.82 -17.33
C LYS A 31 -1.04 -14.23 -18.48
N ASP A 32 0.16 -14.78 -18.64
CA ASP A 32 1.05 -14.46 -19.74
C ASP A 32 1.63 -15.77 -20.27
N ASN A 33 1.28 -16.09 -21.51
CA ASN A 33 1.63 -17.36 -22.16
C ASN A 33 1.20 -18.56 -21.27
N ASN A 34 2.17 -19.38 -20.85
CA ASN A 34 1.93 -20.57 -20.03
C ASN A 34 2.16 -20.30 -18.53
N LYS A 35 2.29 -19.05 -18.12
CA LYS A 35 2.52 -18.66 -16.73
C LYS A 35 1.34 -17.86 -16.16
N ALA A 36 1.14 -17.98 -14.86
CA ALA A 36 0.17 -17.18 -14.11
C ALA A 36 0.90 -16.44 -12.99
N TYR A 37 0.70 -15.14 -12.91
CA TYR A 37 1.30 -14.27 -11.91
C TYR A 37 0.22 -13.69 -11.01
N ALA A 38 0.26 -13.99 -9.72
CA ALA A 38 -0.61 -13.37 -8.74
C ALA A 38 0.04 -12.07 -8.25
N LEU A 39 -0.69 -10.97 -8.32
CA LEU A 39 -0.23 -9.68 -7.83
C LEU A 39 -0.65 -9.52 -6.37
N ARG A 40 0.32 -9.24 -5.49
CA ARG A 40 0.05 -8.88 -4.11
C ARG A 40 0.73 -7.56 -3.78
N PHE A 41 -0.02 -6.64 -3.19
CA PHE A 41 0.51 -5.37 -2.69
C PHE A 41 -0.08 -5.06 -1.31
N VAL A 42 0.64 -4.29 -0.55
CA VAL A 42 0.21 -3.86 0.79
C VAL A 42 -0.98 -2.92 0.66
N GLY A 43 -1.98 -3.11 1.51
CA GLY A 43 -3.20 -2.29 1.48
C GLY A 43 -4.31 -2.80 0.55
N MET A 44 -4.11 -3.91 -0.15
CA MET A 44 -5.11 -4.46 -1.09
C MET A 44 -6.51 -4.66 -0.47
N ASN A 45 -6.58 -4.94 0.82
CA ASN A 45 -7.84 -5.17 1.53
C ASN A 45 -8.15 -4.07 2.55
N ASP A 46 -7.42 -2.96 2.54
CA ASP A 46 -7.65 -1.86 3.46
C ASP A 46 -8.84 -1.03 2.99
N VAL A 47 -9.87 -0.94 3.84
CA VAL A 47 -11.15 -0.27 3.50
C VAL A 47 -11.32 1.10 4.16
N ASN A 48 -10.48 1.42 5.16
CA ASN A 48 -10.58 2.66 5.95
C ASN A 48 -9.60 3.75 5.49
N HIS A 49 -9.10 3.67 4.27
CA HIS A 49 -8.15 4.63 3.71
C HIS A 49 -8.64 6.08 3.80
N SER A 50 -9.88 6.32 3.35
CA SER A 50 -10.48 7.66 3.42
C SER A 50 -10.68 8.16 4.86
N THR A 51 -10.94 7.25 5.80
CA THR A 51 -11.07 7.59 7.23
C THR A 51 -9.72 8.01 7.81
N ALA A 52 -8.63 7.32 7.48
CA ALA A 52 -7.29 7.69 7.91
C ALA A 52 -6.91 9.08 7.37
N TRP A 53 -7.11 9.33 6.08
CA TRP A 53 -6.90 10.65 5.48
C TRP A 53 -7.71 11.75 6.15
N LEU A 54 -8.99 11.50 6.42
CA LEU A 54 -9.85 12.47 7.11
C LEU A 54 -9.34 12.78 8.52
N LYS A 55 -8.90 11.77 9.27
CA LYS A 55 -8.32 11.96 10.61
C LYS A 55 -7.03 12.78 10.54
N MET A 56 -6.12 12.45 9.61
CA MET A 56 -4.90 13.23 9.39
C MET A 56 -5.21 14.70 9.10
N ASN A 57 -6.14 14.97 8.20
CA ASN A 57 -6.52 16.33 7.81
C ASN A 57 -7.22 17.12 8.95
N LYS A 58 -7.77 16.44 9.93
CA LYS A 58 -8.41 17.06 11.09
C LYS A 58 -7.52 17.12 12.32
N SER A 59 -6.34 16.52 12.29
CA SER A 59 -5.40 16.53 13.41
C SER A 59 -4.94 17.95 13.73
N LYS A 60 -4.81 18.26 15.00
CA LYS A 60 -4.43 19.57 15.52
C LYS A 60 -2.99 19.62 16.00
N ASN A 61 -2.38 18.46 16.16
CA ASN A 61 -1.03 18.27 16.65
C ASN A 61 -0.45 16.95 16.12
N ILE A 62 0.83 16.73 16.38
CA ILE A 62 1.53 15.54 15.91
C ILE A 62 0.96 14.26 16.48
N ASP A 63 0.51 14.23 17.73
CA ASP A 63 -0.01 13.02 18.37
C ASP A 63 -1.31 12.55 17.70
N GLU A 64 -2.25 13.46 17.45
CA GLU A 64 -3.48 13.15 16.71
C GLU A 64 -3.18 12.69 15.27
N TRP A 65 -2.14 13.25 14.64
CA TRP A 65 -1.73 12.88 13.31
C TRP A 65 -1.10 11.46 13.29
N LEU A 66 -0.24 11.15 14.26
CA LEU A 66 0.33 9.81 14.44
C LEU A 66 -0.74 8.76 14.75
N ASP A 67 -1.77 9.10 15.53
CA ASP A 67 -2.90 8.20 15.78
C ASP A 67 -3.68 7.84 14.51
N ALA A 68 -3.76 8.77 13.56
CA ALA A 68 -4.33 8.45 12.25
C ALA A 68 -3.44 7.47 11.46
N LEU A 69 -2.12 7.57 11.56
CA LEU A 69 -1.18 6.65 10.90
C LEU A 69 -1.18 5.26 11.52
N ARG A 70 -1.34 5.16 12.85
CA ARG A 70 -1.48 3.89 13.58
C ARG A 70 -2.69 3.05 13.15
N MET A 71 -3.61 3.63 12.41
CA MET A 71 -4.65 2.85 11.72
C MET A 71 -4.07 1.93 10.63
N GLU A 72 -2.84 2.15 10.20
CA GLU A 72 -2.13 1.38 9.16
C GLU A 72 -2.93 1.23 7.85
N GLN A 73 -3.70 2.25 7.50
CA GLN A 73 -4.54 2.25 6.30
C GLN A 73 -3.93 3.01 5.11
N LEU A 74 -2.73 3.57 5.29
CA LEU A 74 -2.02 4.37 4.27
C LEU A 74 -0.78 3.63 3.75
N ALA A 75 -1.00 2.39 3.33
CA ALA A 75 0.05 1.53 2.84
C ALA A 75 0.79 2.14 1.63
N SER A 76 2.09 1.82 1.51
CA SER A 76 2.97 2.23 0.40
C SER A 76 3.14 3.75 0.25
N LEU A 77 2.93 4.51 1.31
CA LEU A 77 3.14 5.96 1.31
C LEU A 77 4.30 6.34 2.22
N ASN A 78 5.14 7.22 1.71
CA ASN A 78 6.11 7.98 2.49
C ASN A 78 5.45 9.30 2.87
N LEU A 79 5.39 9.60 4.15
CA LEU A 79 4.72 10.79 4.65
C LEU A 79 5.66 11.69 5.41
N VAL A 80 5.50 12.99 5.19
CA VAL A 80 6.21 14.05 5.89
C VAL A 80 5.19 14.92 6.62
N TYR A 81 5.49 15.28 7.84
CA TYR A 81 4.68 16.17 8.66
C TYR A 81 5.53 17.36 9.15
N ALA A 82 4.91 18.50 9.27
CA ALA A 82 5.45 19.65 9.96
C ALA A 82 4.32 20.47 10.60
N ASP A 83 4.57 21.07 11.76
CA ASP A 83 3.60 21.93 12.45
C ASP A 83 4.23 23.25 12.91
N LYS A 84 3.39 24.12 13.48
CA LYS A 84 3.79 25.43 14.02
C LYS A 84 4.54 25.36 15.35
N GLU A 85 4.65 24.19 15.94
CA GLU A 85 5.33 23.88 17.19
C GLU A 85 6.72 23.30 16.95
N ASP A 86 7.24 23.54 15.72
CA ASP A 86 8.56 23.11 15.23
C ASP A 86 8.74 21.57 15.17
N ASN A 87 7.66 20.81 15.16
CA ASN A 87 7.76 19.39 14.94
C ASN A 87 7.89 19.09 13.44
N ILE A 88 8.86 18.26 13.11
CA ILE A 88 9.01 17.66 11.79
C ILE A 88 9.11 16.13 11.93
N PHE A 89 8.39 15.40 11.10
CA PHE A 89 8.36 13.95 11.15
C PHE A 89 8.36 13.35 9.75
N TYR A 90 9.00 12.20 9.60
CA TYR A 90 8.98 11.39 8.39
C TYR A 90 8.74 9.93 8.74
N VAL A 91 7.95 9.26 7.93
CA VAL A 91 7.79 7.81 7.96
C VAL A 91 7.88 7.25 6.54
N HIS A 92 8.62 6.15 6.42
CA HIS A 92 8.73 5.39 5.19
C HIS A 92 7.79 4.18 5.24
N ASN A 93 6.92 4.06 4.23
CA ASN A 93 6.00 2.92 4.14
C ASN A 93 5.20 2.67 5.43
N VAL A 94 4.17 3.46 5.68
CA VAL A 94 3.34 3.40 6.91
C VAL A 94 2.94 1.98 7.32
N LYS A 95 2.85 1.05 6.37
CA LYS A 95 2.51 -0.35 6.63
C LYS A 95 3.48 -1.27 5.89
N SER A 96 4.17 -2.15 6.60
CA SER A 96 5.16 -3.07 6.04
C SER A 96 4.84 -4.53 6.44
N PRO A 97 4.76 -5.47 5.49
CA PRO A 97 4.49 -6.87 5.79
C PRO A 97 5.73 -7.56 6.35
N VAL A 98 5.53 -8.48 7.28
CA VAL A 98 6.57 -9.43 7.70
C VAL A 98 6.78 -10.42 6.56
N ARG A 99 7.99 -10.49 6.05
CA ARG A 99 8.37 -11.33 4.91
C ARG A 99 9.37 -12.39 5.35
N ASP A 100 9.23 -13.59 4.81
CA ASP A 100 10.19 -14.66 5.04
C ASP A 100 11.56 -14.28 4.44
N PRO A 101 12.63 -14.19 5.24
CA PRO A 101 13.96 -13.78 4.78
C PRO A 101 14.63 -14.80 3.85
N ASN A 102 14.14 -16.04 3.76
CA ASN A 102 14.66 -17.06 2.86
C ASN A 102 14.32 -16.82 1.39
N TYR A 103 13.47 -15.83 1.09
CA TYR A 103 13.08 -15.49 -0.27
C TYR A 103 13.60 -14.11 -0.69
N ASN A 104 14.04 -14.04 -1.95
CA ASN A 104 14.37 -12.74 -2.55
C ASN A 104 13.10 -12.03 -3.03
N TRP A 105 12.59 -11.12 -2.23
CA TRP A 105 11.36 -10.35 -2.50
C TRP A 105 11.51 -9.27 -3.57
N MET A 106 12.71 -9.07 -4.11
CA MET A 106 12.94 -8.24 -5.29
C MET A 106 12.61 -8.99 -6.60
N GLN A 107 12.27 -10.27 -6.49
CA GLN A 107 11.93 -11.13 -7.62
C GLN A 107 10.56 -11.78 -7.42
N VAL A 108 10.08 -12.44 -8.49
CA VAL A 108 8.86 -13.25 -8.41
C VAL A 108 9.12 -14.46 -7.51
N VAL A 109 8.29 -14.63 -6.49
CA VAL A 109 8.33 -15.74 -5.56
C VAL A 109 7.27 -16.80 -5.92
N PRO A 110 7.42 -18.07 -5.45
CA PRO A 110 6.46 -19.14 -5.77
C PRO A 110 5.04 -18.82 -5.30
N GLY A 111 4.07 -18.80 -6.22
CA GLY A 111 2.66 -18.49 -5.91
C GLY A 111 1.84 -19.68 -5.39
N ASN A 112 2.44 -20.87 -5.29
CA ASN A 112 1.79 -22.09 -4.78
C ASN A 112 2.11 -22.37 -3.30
N LYS A 113 2.66 -21.40 -2.58
CA LYS A 113 3.08 -21.52 -1.19
C LYS A 113 2.24 -20.61 -0.29
N SER A 114 1.52 -21.19 0.66
CA SER A 114 0.66 -20.45 1.59
C SER A 114 1.43 -19.63 2.60
N GLU A 115 2.64 -20.03 2.97
CA GLU A 115 3.53 -19.30 3.87
C GLU A 115 4.01 -17.95 3.31
N LEU A 116 3.86 -17.72 1.99
CA LEU A 116 4.20 -16.46 1.34
C LEU A 116 3.02 -15.47 1.27
N ILE A 117 1.88 -15.82 1.85
CA ILE A 117 0.76 -14.89 2.03
C ILE A 117 1.07 -13.99 3.23
N TRP A 118 1.01 -12.67 3.01
CA TRP A 118 1.27 -11.70 4.09
C TRP A 118 0.06 -11.63 5.03
N ASN A 119 0.17 -12.31 6.16
CA ASN A 119 -0.85 -12.31 7.21
C ASN A 119 -0.47 -11.41 8.39
N ASN A 120 0.83 -11.10 8.53
CA ASN A 120 1.37 -10.29 9.60
C ASN A 120 2.06 -9.05 9.05
N PHE A 121 1.96 -7.96 9.80
CA PHE A 121 2.59 -6.69 9.50
C PHE A 121 3.47 -6.25 10.67
N HIS A 122 4.51 -5.50 10.39
CA HIS A 122 5.31 -4.85 11.43
C HIS A 122 4.46 -3.78 12.12
N PRO A 123 4.56 -3.63 13.46
CA PRO A 123 3.90 -2.53 14.16
C PRO A 123 4.35 -1.17 13.58
N PHE A 124 3.46 -0.19 13.58
CA PHE A 124 3.76 1.15 13.06
C PHE A 124 5.04 1.76 13.67
N GLU A 125 5.29 1.53 14.95
CA GLU A 125 6.45 2.06 15.66
C GLU A 125 7.78 1.43 15.21
N SER A 126 7.74 0.30 14.52
CA SER A 126 8.93 -0.40 14.02
C SER A 126 9.27 -0.12 12.56
N VAL A 127 8.40 0.60 11.82
CA VAL A 127 8.74 1.01 10.46
C VAL A 127 9.76 2.17 10.49
N PRO A 128 10.58 2.34 9.43
CA PRO A 128 11.56 3.42 9.39
C PRO A 128 10.88 4.78 9.52
N GLN A 129 11.21 5.50 10.58
CA GLN A 129 10.64 6.81 10.88
C GLN A 129 11.62 7.68 11.67
N ILE A 130 11.45 8.99 11.58
CA ILE A 130 12.28 9.94 12.31
C ILE A 130 11.43 11.14 12.74
N LEU A 131 11.58 11.54 14.01
CA LEU A 131 10.96 12.71 14.60
C LEU A 131 12.06 13.68 15.02
N ASN A 132 11.90 14.94 14.64
CA ASN A 132 12.74 16.06 15.08
C ASN A 132 14.26 15.78 14.98
N PRO A 133 14.78 15.39 13.79
CA PRO A 133 16.20 15.12 13.64
C PRO A 133 17.05 16.35 13.99
N SER A 134 18.22 16.13 14.55
CA SER A 134 19.14 17.20 14.92
C SER A 134 19.62 18.07 13.75
N SER A 135 19.50 17.58 12.52
CA SER A 135 19.77 18.32 11.30
C SER A 135 18.79 19.48 11.06
N GLY A 136 17.61 19.46 11.71
CA GLY A 136 16.56 20.46 11.55
C GLY A 136 15.81 20.40 10.22
N TYR A 137 16.03 19.37 9.39
CA TYR A 137 15.32 19.19 8.14
C TYR A 137 15.08 17.72 7.80
N ILE A 138 14.07 17.47 6.98
CA ILE A 138 13.72 16.17 6.42
C ILE A 138 13.48 16.34 4.91
N PHE A 139 13.92 15.37 4.13
CA PHE A 139 13.56 15.27 2.72
C PHE A 139 13.31 13.83 2.33
N SER A 140 12.52 13.64 1.28
CA SER A 140 12.28 12.32 0.70
C SER A 140 12.32 12.43 -0.83
N THR A 141 13.10 11.56 -1.46
CA THR A 141 13.19 11.44 -2.92
C THR A 141 12.55 10.14 -3.42
N ASN A 142 11.71 9.54 -2.59
CA ASN A 142 11.08 8.25 -2.86
C ASN A 142 12.09 7.09 -3.03
N GLN A 143 13.24 7.21 -2.40
CA GLN A 143 14.25 6.15 -2.35
C GLN A 143 13.93 5.15 -1.23
N ASN A 144 14.44 3.93 -1.37
CA ASN A 144 14.46 2.98 -0.26
C ASN A 144 15.36 3.50 0.87
N PRO A 145 15.00 3.28 2.14
CA PRO A 145 15.80 3.65 3.29
C PRO A 145 17.10 2.88 3.35
#